data_192ec54c95a4f265e5e7260294082716
#
_entry.id   192ec54c95a4f265e5e7260294082716
#
_cell.length_a   1.000
_cell.length_b   1.000
_cell.length_c   1.000
_cell.angle_alpha   90.00
_cell.angle_beta   90.00
_cell.angle_gamma   90.00
#
_symmetry.space_group_name_H-M   'P 1'
#
loop_
_entity.id
_entity.type
_entity.pdbx_description
1 polymer ?
#
loop_
_entity_poly.entity_id
_entity_poly.type
_entity_poly.pdbx_seq_one_letter_code
_entity_poly.pdbx_strand_id
1 'polypeptide(L)'
;VKDLNFKFDEIRFFSEKVSVKKKKDDFFVDGTFVHKKSDLDKRNIDLLVKPFLPNFEIEKISLTSNNNFSFEIQKGFKFENFKINSEILVHELIIPNNFKFKKFFPKQKKTISLLDQKIKLQYENNNLTIEGHGNLNYQNENDDIEYFFSNKNKTENFEITIKIKDNPFKVDYLNYKKKEKNEVILNFKGSKNRNNELVIETFNLKEDENYFKIKRLVFNEKFQISKLDEINLD
;
A
#
# COMPACT_ATOMS: atom_id res chain seq x y z
N VAL A 1 5.66 15.65 28.51
CA VAL A 1 6.84 16.21 27.83
C VAL A 1 6.37 17.01 26.63
N LYS A 2 6.94 18.19 26.40
CA LYS A 2 6.65 19.06 25.25
C LYS A 2 7.90 19.24 24.42
N ASP A 3 7.71 19.51 23.12
CA ASP A 3 8.77 19.88 22.17
C ASP A 3 9.94 18.90 22.15
N LEU A 4 9.61 17.60 22.06
CA LEU A 4 10.57 16.53 22.06
C LEU A 4 11.15 16.31 20.66
N ASN A 5 12.46 16.50 20.51
CA ASN A 5 13.18 16.08 19.32
C ASN A 5 13.88 14.75 19.61
N PHE A 6 13.63 13.76 18.79
CA PHE A 6 14.33 12.48 18.91
C PHE A 6 14.78 11.99 17.54
N LYS A 7 15.77 11.13 17.57
CA LYS A 7 16.39 10.55 16.38
C LYS A 7 16.31 9.04 16.50
N PHE A 8 15.82 8.40 15.45
CA PHE A 8 15.89 6.97 15.31
C PHE A 8 16.80 6.67 14.13
N ASP A 9 18.00 6.19 14.42
CA ASP A 9 19.12 6.16 13.48
C ASP A 9 19.39 7.58 12.92
N GLU A 10 19.34 7.81 11.64
CA GLU A 10 19.51 9.13 11.02
C GLU A 10 18.18 9.90 10.85
N ILE A 11 17.05 9.26 11.10
CA ILE A 11 15.72 9.84 10.90
C ILE A 11 15.34 10.70 12.10
N ARG A 12 14.99 11.96 11.81
CA ARG A 12 14.58 12.93 12.84
C ARG A 12 13.07 12.97 12.96
N PHE A 13 12.60 12.87 14.18
CA PHE A 13 11.20 13.03 14.54
C PHE A 13 11.05 14.19 15.53
N PHE A 14 9.95 14.88 15.38
CA PHE A 14 9.53 15.93 16.30
C PHE A 14 8.18 15.56 16.91
N SER A 15 8.04 15.76 18.21
CA SER A 15 6.79 15.59 18.92
C SER A 15 6.49 16.85 19.73
N GLU A 16 5.35 17.46 19.47
CA GLU A 16 4.88 18.61 20.25
C GLU A 16 4.51 18.20 21.68
N LYS A 17 3.96 17.01 21.85
CA LYS A 17 3.50 16.54 23.16
C LYS A 17 3.49 15.04 23.24
N VAL A 18 4.08 14.52 24.29
CA VAL A 18 3.90 13.14 24.79
C VAL A 18 3.30 13.21 26.19
N SER A 19 2.19 12.53 26.40
CA SER A 19 1.49 12.42 27.65
C SER A 19 1.77 11.05 28.27
N VAL A 20 2.04 11.03 29.57
CA VAL A 20 2.17 9.80 30.35
C VAL A 20 1.24 9.91 31.53
N LYS A 21 0.27 9.01 31.64
CA LYS A 21 -0.69 8.96 32.74
C LYS A 21 -0.57 7.64 33.48
N LYS A 22 -0.40 7.69 34.79
CA LYS A 22 -0.42 6.50 35.63
C LYS A 22 -1.88 6.11 35.90
N LYS A 23 -2.20 4.83 35.68
CA LYS A 23 -3.51 4.22 35.97
C LYS A 23 -3.29 2.93 36.75
N LYS A 24 -3.48 2.98 38.07
CA LYS A 24 -3.11 1.89 38.99
C LYS A 24 -1.61 1.56 38.90
N ASP A 25 -1.28 0.36 38.44
CA ASP A 25 0.11 -0.12 38.28
C ASP A 25 0.67 0.05 36.87
N ASP A 26 -0.17 0.51 35.92
CA ASP A 26 0.17 0.66 34.52
C ASP A 26 0.38 2.14 34.14
N PHE A 27 1.09 2.39 33.05
CA PHE A 27 1.24 3.71 32.48
C PHE A 27 0.59 3.71 31.08
N PHE A 28 -0.29 4.67 30.87
CA PHE A 28 -0.83 4.96 29.54
C PHE A 28 -0.01 6.08 28.91
N VAL A 29 0.51 5.83 27.70
CA VAL A 29 1.32 6.79 26.94
C VAL A 29 0.58 7.11 25.67
N ASP A 30 0.39 8.42 25.40
CA ASP A 30 -0.18 8.93 24.17
C ASP A 30 0.60 10.14 23.68
N GLY A 31 0.62 10.34 22.36
CA GLY A 31 1.32 11.46 21.77
C GLY A 31 1.22 11.54 20.27
N THR A 32 1.89 12.55 19.73
CA THR A 32 2.04 12.75 18.30
C THR A 32 3.52 12.80 17.94
N PHE A 33 3.87 12.38 16.74
CA PHE A 33 5.18 12.68 16.18
C PHE A 33 5.09 12.97 14.70
N VAL A 34 5.93 13.88 14.26
CA VAL A 34 6.02 14.33 12.88
C VAL A 34 7.39 13.97 12.33
N HIS A 35 7.39 13.40 11.13
CA HIS A 35 8.58 13.25 10.32
C HIS A 35 8.53 14.26 9.18
N LYS A 36 9.53 15.16 9.13
CA LYS A 36 9.68 16.14 8.04
C LYS A 36 10.24 15.45 6.81
N LYS A 37 10.01 16.05 5.64
CA LYS A 37 10.47 15.50 4.35
C LYS A 37 11.95 15.11 4.42
N SER A 38 12.21 13.85 4.14
CA SER A 38 13.55 13.32 3.95
C SER A 38 13.53 12.14 2.98
N ASP A 39 14.65 11.96 2.30
CA ASP A 39 14.93 10.74 1.56
C ASP A 39 15.47 9.71 2.56
N LEU A 40 14.87 8.53 2.58
CA LEU A 40 15.36 7.43 3.40
C LEU A 40 16.42 6.67 2.61
N ASP A 41 17.58 6.47 3.23
CA ASP A 41 18.59 5.58 2.69
C ASP A 41 18.20 4.10 2.84
N LYS A 42 18.98 3.21 2.25
CA LYS A 42 18.72 1.77 2.27
C LYS A 42 18.62 1.21 3.69
N ARG A 43 19.47 1.68 4.61
CA ARG A 43 19.48 1.21 6.00
C ARG A 43 18.18 1.60 6.71
N ASN A 44 17.73 2.83 6.52
CA ASN A 44 16.49 3.33 7.08
C ASN A 44 15.25 2.62 6.50
N ILE A 45 15.28 2.33 5.19
CA ILE A 45 14.25 1.53 4.51
C ILE A 45 14.21 0.12 5.14
N ASP A 46 15.37 -0.52 5.32
CA ASP A 46 15.46 -1.85 5.91
C ASP A 46 14.94 -1.87 7.35
N LEU A 47 15.21 -0.85 8.14
CA LEU A 47 14.74 -0.76 9.53
C LEU A 47 13.25 -0.45 9.66
N LEU A 48 12.71 0.44 8.83
CA LEU A 48 11.33 0.93 8.99
C LEU A 48 10.31 0.20 8.12
N VAL A 49 10.72 -0.28 6.95
CA VAL A 49 9.78 -0.82 5.96
C VAL A 49 9.82 -2.35 5.90
N LYS A 50 11.01 -2.96 5.93
CA LYS A 50 11.15 -4.42 5.83
C LYS A 50 10.43 -5.22 6.92
N PRO A 51 10.30 -4.77 8.18
CA PRO A 51 9.50 -5.49 9.18
C PRO A 51 8.04 -5.68 8.77
N PHE A 52 7.50 -4.79 7.93
CA PHE A 52 6.12 -4.84 7.43
C PHE A 52 6.02 -5.43 6.03
N LEU A 53 7.04 -5.24 5.19
CA LEU A 53 7.10 -5.66 3.80
C LEU A 53 8.44 -6.36 3.47
N PRO A 54 8.70 -7.55 4.02
CA PRO A 54 10.02 -8.18 4.01
C PRO A 54 10.52 -8.54 2.60
N ASN A 55 9.62 -8.79 1.66
CA ASN A 55 9.94 -9.20 0.29
C ASN A 55 9.84 -8.06 -0.72
N PHE A 56 9.70 -6.82 -0.24
CA PHE A 56 9.51 -5.66 -1.09
C PHE A 56 10.82 -4.92 -1.25
N GLU A 57 11.34 -4.86 -2.48
CA GLU A 57 12.54 -4.10 -2.80
C GLU A 57 12.16 -2.64 -3.05
N ILE A 58 12.83 -1.72 -2.35
CA ILE A 58 12.67 -0.28 -2.52
C ILE A 58 14.04 0.29 -2.92
N GLU A 59 14.08 1.00 -4.04
CA GLU A 59 15.27 1.72 -4.50
C GLU A 59 15.37 3.10 -3.87
N LYS A 60 14.24 3.78 -3.75
CA LYS A 60 14.15 5.14 -3.21
C LYS A 60 12.81 5.37 -2.54
N ILE A 61 12.80 6.08 -1.43
CA ILE A 61 11.59 6.62 -0.82
C ILE A 61 11.86 7.99 -0.20
N SER A 62 10.96 8.94 -0.49
CA SER A 62 10.94 10.28 0.11
C SER A 62 9.54 10.52 0.67
N LEU A 63 9.44 10.82 1.96
CA LEU A 63 8.15 10.98 2.62
C LEU A 63 8.13 12.04 3.72
N THR A 64 6.92 12.45 4.08
CA THR A 64 6.59 13.14 5.33
C THR A 64 5.51 12.36 6.06
N SER A 65 5.42 12.46 7.38
CA SER A 65 4.33 11.84 8.12
C SER A 65 3.93 12.60 9.37
N ASN A 66 2.63 12.55 9.67
CA ASN A 66 2.04 12.95 10.94
C ASN A 66 1.45 11.70 11.59
N ASN A 67 1.84 11.42 12.82
CA ASN A 67 1.52 10.17 13.47
C ASN A 67 0.94 10.44 14.87
N ASN A 68 -0.19 9.81 15.19
CA ASN A 68 -0.75 9.75 16.53
C ASN A 68 -0.57 8.34 17.05
N PHE A 69 -0.05 8.22 18.25
CA PHE A 69 0.18 6.90 18.85
C PHE A 69 -0.33 6.83 20.29
N SER A 70 -0.66 5.63 20.72
CA SER A 70 -0.89 5.32 22.12
C SER A 70 -0.49 3.88 22.41
N PHE A 71 -0.09 3.62 23.65
CA PHE A 71 0.20 2.29 24.16
C PHE A 71 0.15 2.26 25.68
N GLU A 72 0.08 1.08 26.25
CA GLU A 72 0.15 0.84 27.67
C GLU A 72 1.48 0.17 28.04
N ILE A 73 2.09 0.59 29.16
CA ILE A 73 3.23 -0.05 29.77
C ILE A 73 2.76 -0.69 31.06
N GLN A 74 2.70 -2.00 31.06
CA GLN A 74 2.34 -2.79 32.22
C GLN A 74 3.55 -3.04 33.14
N LYS A 75 3.28 -3.59 34.34
CA LYS A 75 4.30 -4.04 35.28
C LYS A 75 5.31 -4.96 34.58
N GLY A 76 6.62 -4.70 34.78
CA GLY A 76 7.69 -5.41 34.10
C GLY A 76 8.03 -4.88 32.70
N PHE A 77 7.62 -3.66 32.36
CA PHE A 77 7.88 -2.99 31.07
C PHE A 77 7.31 -3.74 29.86
N LYS A 78 6.18 -4.43 30.03
CA LYS A 78 5.47 -5.04 28.92
C LYS A 78 4.62 -4.01 28.19
N PHE A 79 4.80 -3.89 26.86
CA PHE A 79 4.03 -2.97 26.01
C PHE A 79 2.77 -3.68 25.49
N GLU A 80 1.62 -3.05 25.68
CA GLU A 80 0.33 -3.56 25.24
C GLU A 80 -0.53 -2.45 24.61
N ASN A 81 -1.60 -2.83 23.95
CA ASN A 81 -2.62 -1.94 23.38
C ASN A 81 -2.02 -0.86 22.46
N PHE A 82 -0.97 -1.26 21.69
CA PHE A 82 -0.35 -0.33 20.76
C PHE A 82 -1.30 0.06 19.62
N LYS A 83 -1.47 1.36 19.46
CA LYS A 83 -2.24 1.98 18.39
C LYS A 83 -1.40 3.04 17.70
N ILE A 84 -1.51 3.11 16.38
CA ILE A 84 -0.95 4.19 15.60
C ILE A 84 -1.90 4.56 14.47
N ASN A 85 -2.10 5.87 14.27
CA ASN A 85 -2.78 6.45 13.13
C ASN A 85 -1.83 7.41 12.47
N SER A 86 -1.54 7.19 11.19
CA SER A 86 -0.59 7.98 10.44
C SER A 86 -1.22 8.55 9.17
N GLU A 87 -0.94 9.82 8.92
CA GLU A 87 -1.11 10.46 7.63
C GLU A 87 0.26 10.63 7.00
N ILE A 88 0.49 9.97 5.87
CA ILE A 88 1.79 9.89 5.21
C ILE A 88 1.64 10.48 3.81
N LEU A 89 2.51 11.42 3.46
CA LEU A 89 2.68 11.86 2.08
C LEU A 89 3.99 11.28 1.56
N VAL A 90 3.90 10.30 0.68
CA VAL A 90 5.06 9.79 -0.05
C VAL A 90 5.22 10.63 -1.31
N HIS A 91 6.25 11.48 -1.32
CA HIS A 91 6.55 12.33 -2.47
C HIS A 91 7.04 11.51 -3.65
N GLU A 92 7.85 10.50 -3.37
CA GLU A 92 8.37 9.57 -4.37
C GLU A 92 8.70 8.22 -3.72
N LEU A 93 8.25 7.13 -4.33
CA LEU A 93 8.65 5.77 -4.02
C LEU A 93 9.03 5.09 -5.34
N ILE A 94 10.27 4.63 -5.46
CA ILE A 94 10.76 3.90 -6.63
C ILE A 94 11.01 2.45 -6.24
N ILE A 95 10.43 1.54 -7.00
CA ILE A 95 10.62 0.10 -6.85
C ILE A 95 11.05 -0.54 -8.18
N PRO A 96 11.88 -1.60 -8.15
CA PRO A 96 12.22 -2.33 -9.37
C PRO A 96 10.98 -3.00 -9.94
N ASN A 97 10.81 -2.92 -11.25
CA ASN A 97 9.70 -3.54 -11.94
C ASN A 97 10.04 -4.94 -12.40
N ASN A 98 9.86 -5.91 -11.52
CA ASN A 98 10.09 -7.32 -11.80
C ASN A 98 8.92 -8.01 -12.52
N PHE A 99 7.83 -7.28 -12.78
CA PHE A 99 6.65 -7.81 -13.44
C PHE A 99 6.79 -7.84 -14.96
N LYS A 100 6.38 -8.95 -15.58
CA LYS A 100 6.45 -9.13 -17.05
C LYS A 100 5.13 -8.79 -17.72
N PHE A 101 4.66 -7.56 -17.53
CA PHE A 101 3.35 -7.11 -18.04
C PHE A 101 3.41 -6.37 -19.39
N LYS A 102 4.52 -6.44 -20.13
CA LYS A 102 4.63 -5.80 -21.46
C LYS A 102 3.53 -6.21 -22.45
N LYS A 103 2.91 -7.38 -22.26
CA LYS A 103 1.76 -7.82 -23.06
C LYS A 103 0.54 -6.92 -22.88
N PHE A 104 0.38 -6.35 -21.68
CA PHE A 104 -0.72 -5.46 -21.34
C PHE A 104 -0.31 -3.98 -21.42
N PHE A 105 0.93 -3.69 -21.05
CA PHE A 105 1.50 -2.36 -20.94
C PHE A 105 2.74 -2.22 -21.82
N PRO A 106 2.55 -1.90 -23.11
CA PRO A 106 3.62 -1.99 -24.11
C PRO A 106 4.84 -1.13 -23.83
N LYS A 107 4.67 0.00 -23.15
CA LYS A 107 5.74 0.97 -22.81
C LYS A 107 6.23 0.82 -21.37
N GLN A 108 6.11 -0.37 -20.79
CA GLN A 108 6.54 -0.69 -19.42
C GLN A 108 8.00 -0.32 -19.17
N LYS A 109 8.25 0.46 -18.11
CA LYS A 109 9.58 0.83 -17.61
C LYS A 109 10.21 -0.28 -16.77
N LYS A 110 11.50 -0.15 -16.49
CA LYS A 110 12.25 -1.05 -15.59
C LYS A 110 11.95 -0.78 -14.11
N THR A 111 11.40 0.38 -13.79
CA THR A 111 11.00 0.78 -12.45
C THR A 111 9.55 1.20 -12.44
N ILE A 112 8.92 1.09 -11.28
CA ILE A 112 7.61 1.64 -10.97
C ILE A 112 7.84 2.80 -10.01
N SER A 113 7.30 3.97 -10.32
CA SER A 113 7.33 5.10 -9.39
C SER A 113 5.91 5.41 -8.92
N LEU A 114 5.75 5.47 -7.62
CA LEU A 114 4.55 6.01 -6.97
C LEU A 114 4.88 7.43 -6.52
N LEU A 115 4.12 8.41 -7.01
CA LEU A 115 4.36 9.83 -6.80
C LEU A 115 3.18 10.45 -6.06
N ASP A 116 3.48 11.38 -5.15
CA ASP A 116 2.50 12.15 -4.41
C ASP A 116 1.39 11.30 -3.76
N GLN A 117 1.80 10.14 -3.21
CA GLN A 117 0.86 9.23 -2.56
C GLN A 117 0.41 9.80 -1.21
N LYS A 118 -0.88 10.02 -1.06
CA LYS A 118 -1.50 10.34 0.23
C LYS A 118 -1.99 9.04 0.86
N ILE A 119 -1.39 8.68 1.99
CA ILE A 119 -1.63 7.40 2.65
C ILE A 119 -2.17 7.65 4.06
N LYS A 120 -3.24 6.92 4.41
CA LYS A 120 -3.71 6.77 5.79
C LYS A 120 -3.38 5.37 6.25
N LEU A 121 -2.67 5.27 7.36
CA LEU A 121 -2.33 4.01 7.99
C LEU A 121 -2.94 3.97 9.39
N GLN A 122 -3.61 2.88 9.70
CA GLN A 122 -4.15 2.60 11.04
C GLN A 122 -3.68 1.22 11.48
N TYR A 123 -3.11 1.16 12.66
CA TYR A 123 -2.72 -0.09 13.29
C TYR A 123 -3.25 -0.13 14.73
N GLU A 124 -3.97 -1.18 15.06
CA GLU A 124 -4.50 -1.42 16.40
C GLU A 124 -4.70 -2.92 16.61
N ASN A 125 -4.22 -3.45 17.74
CA ASN A 125 -4.44 -4.84 18.15
C ASN A 125 -4.11 -5.87 17.05
N ASN A 126 -2.94 -5.73 16.41
CA ASN A 126 -2.46 -6.55 15.30
C ASN A 126 -3.34 -6.46 14.01
N ASN A 127 -4.24 -5.51 13.94
CA ASN A 127 -4.96 -5.19 12.72
C ASN A 127 -4.31 -3.99 12.04
N LEU A 128 -4.01 -4.13 10.76
CA LEU A 128 -3.44 -3.06 9.92
C LEU A 128 -4.44 -2.70 8.84
N THR A 129 -4.64 -1.41 8.63
CA THR A 129 -5.39 -0.89 7.49
C THR A 129 -4.55 0.21 6.83
N ILE A 130 -4.47 0.18 5.52
CA ILE A 130 -3.77 1.17 4.69
C ILE A 130 -4.72 1.58 3.58
N GLU A 131 -4.95 2.87 3.44
CA GLU A 131 -5.67 3.48 2.31
C GLU A 131 -4.74 4.49 1.66
N GLY A 132 -4.70 4.51 0.34
CA GLY A 132 -3.87 5.47 -0.36
C GLY A 132 -4.33 5.77 -1.76
N HIS A 133 -3.91 6.93 -2.26
CA HIS A 133 -4.11 7.35 -3.63
C HIS A 133 -2.99 8.31 -4.07
N GLY A 134 -2.76 8.37 -5.37
CA GLY A 134 -1.75 9.23 -5.97
C GLY A 134 -1.46 8.84 -7.41
N ASN A 135 -0.28 9.20 -7.89
CA ASN A 135 0.13 8.91 -9.27
C ASN A 135 0.98 7.64 -9.34
N LEU A 136 0.75 6.86 -10.37
CA LEU A 136 1.49 5.66 -10.74
C LEU A 136 2.23 5.92 -12.07
N ASN A 137 3.55 5.93 -12.04
CA ASN A 137 4.36 6.07 -13.24
C ASN A 137 5.12 4.77 -13.51
N TYR A 138 4.64 4.00 -14.46
CA TYR A 138 5.31 2.76 -14.85
C TYR A 138 5.36 2.56 -16.37
N GLN A 139 4.77 3.48 -17.11
CA GLN A 139 4.92 3.71 -18.53
C GLN A 139 5.42 5.15 -18.77
N ASN A 140 5.09 5.78 -19.88
CA ASN A 140 5.60 7.12 -20.20
C ASN A 140 4.93 8.22 -19.37
N GLU A 141 3.60 8.14 -19.21
CA GLU A 141 2.78 9.13 -18.53
C GLU A 141 2.36 8.62 -17.14
N ASN A 142 1.85 9.52 -16.31
CA ASN A 142 1.29 9.17 -15.02
C ASN A 142 -0.15 8.69 -15.17
N ASP A 143 -0.45 7.60 -14.50
CA ASP A 143 -1.80 7.10 -14.30
C ASP A 143 -2.21 7.33 -12.84
N ASP A 144 -3.51 7.35 -12.54
CA ASP A 144 -3.96 7.44 -11.15
C ASP A 144 -4.05 6.05 -10.53
N ILE A 145 -3.71 5.96 -9.26
CA ILE A 145 -3.87 4.75 -8.47
C ILE A 145 -4.59 5.06 -7.15
N GLU A 146 -5.54 4.23 -6.80
CA GLU A 146 -6.19 4.19 -5.49
C GLU A 146 -6.06 2.77 -4.95
N TYR A 147 -5.77 2.61 -3.66
CA TYR A 147 -5.61 1.30 -3.06
C TYR A 147 -6.08 1.26 -1.61
N PHE A 148 -6.59 0.11 -1.26
CA PHE A 148 -6.93 -0.27 0.11
C PHE A 148 -6.26 -1.61 0.41
N PHE A 149 -5.67 -1.72 1.59
CA PHE A 149 -5.14 -2.96 2.13
C PHE A 149 -5.56 -3.11 3.59
N SER A 150 -5.94 -4.29 3.99
CA SER A 150 -6.14 -4.61 5.41
C SER A 150 -5.61 -5.98 5.75
N ASN A 151 -4.97 -6.09 6.91
CA ASN A 151 -4.60 -7.36 7.52
C ASN A 151 -5.35 -7.45 8.86
N LYS A 152 -6.35 -8.33 8.92
CA LYS A 152 -7.15 -8.58 10.12
C LYS A 152 -7.20 -10.08 10.38
N ASN A 153 -6.84 -10.49 11.59
CA ASN A 153 -6.87 -11.91 11.97
C ASN A 153 -6.10 -12.83 11.00
N LYS A 154 -4.96 -12.37 10.47
CA LYS A 154 -4.13 -13.09 9.49
C LYS A 154 -4.82 -13.31 8.12
N THR A 155 -5.85 -12.55 7.82
CA THR A 155 -6.45 -12.47 6.49
C THR A 155 -6.08 -11.11 5.90
N GLU A 156 -5.42 -11.14 4.76
CA GLU A 156 -5.06 -9.94 4.01
C GLU A 156 -6.12 -9.70 2.95
N ASN A 157 -6.70 -8.50 2.92
CA ASN A 157 -7.63 -8.08 1.88
C ASN A 157 -7.04 -6.88 1.16
N PHE A 158 -7.31 -6.77 -0.12
CA PHE A 158 -6.87 -5.65 -0.93
C PHE A 158 -7.91 -5.25 -1.96
N GLU A 159 -7.91 -3.98 -2.29
CA GLU A 159 -8.61 -3.41 -3.43
C GLU A 159 -7.69 -2.38 -4.09
N ILE A 160 -7.53 -2.46 -5.42
CA ILE A 160 -6.67 -1.58 -6.20
C ILE A 160 -7.44 -1.11 -7.42
N THR A 161 -7.49 0.19 -7.63
CA THR A 161 -8.04 0.80 -8.83
C THR A 161 -6.94 1.58 -9.54
N ILE A 162 -6.77 1.32 -10.84
CA ILE A 162 -5.84 2.05 -11.72
C ILE A 162 -6.66 2.69 -12.83
N LYS A 163 -6.49 4.01 -13.01
CA LYS A 163 -7.14 4.77 -14.09
C LYS A 163 -6.07 5.14 -15.12
N ILE A 164 -6.10 4.45 -16.26
CA ILE A 164 -5.14 4.61 -17.35
C ILE A 164 -5.69 5.64 -18.33
N LYS A 165 -5.06 6.83 -18.36
CA LYS A 165 -5.52 7.97 -19.17
C LYS A 165 -4.81 8.01 -20.53
N ASP A 166 -3.54 8.38 -20.53
CA ASP A 166 -2.77 8.65 -21.74
C ASP A 166 -1.83 7.48 -22.12
N ASN A 167 -1.59 6.58 -21.18
CA ASN A 167 -0.77 5.41 -21.44
C ASN A 167 -1.50 4.36 -22.30
N PRO A 168 -0.78 3.64 -23.19
CA PRO A 168 -1.36 2.54 -23.93
C PRO A 168 -1.66 1.34 -23.03
N PHE A 169 -2.77 0.69 -23.29
CA PHE A 169 -3.16 -0.56 -22.66
C PHE A 169 -3.80 -1.51 -23.68
N LYS A 170 -3.50 -2.79 -23.63
CA LYS A 170 -4.05 -3.81 -24.51
C LYS A 170 -4.19 -5.16 -23.83
N VAL A 171 -5.12 -5.97 -24.35
CA VAL A 171 -5.32 -7.37 -23.98
C VAL A 171 -5.42 -8.19 -25.25
N ASP A 172 -4.30 -8.73 -25.71
CA ASP A 172 -4.19 -9.40 -27.00
C ASP A 172 -5.17 -10.59 -27.15
N TYR A 173 -5.42 -11.35 -26.07
CA TYR A 173 -6.37 -12.48 -26.07
C TYR A 173 -7.82 -12.08 -26.29
N LEU A 174 -8.17 -10.82 -25.98
CA LEU A 174 -9.50 -10.26 -26.21
C LEU A 174 -9.56 -9.41 -27.49
N ASN A 175 -8.46 -9.33 -28.24
CA ASN A 175 -8.29 -8.39 -29.34
C ASN A 175 -8.65 -6.93 -28.95
N TYR A 176 -8.39 -6.62 -27.67
CA TYR A 176 -8.71 -5.32 -27.08
C TYR A 176 -7.49 -4.42 -27.05
N LYS A 177 -7.69 -3.16 -27.47
CA LYS A 177 -6.72 -2.08 -27.38
C LYS A 177 -7.46 -0.82 -26.95
N LYS A 178 -6.97 -0.20 -25.86
CA LYS A 178 -7.47 1.08 -25.36
C LYS A 178 -7.49 2.11 -26.48
N LYS A 179 -8.61 2.82 -26.65
CA LYS A 179 -8.74 3.94 -27.58
C LYS A 179 -7.93 5.14 -27.08
N GLU A 180 -7.35 5.89 -28.02
CA GLU A 180 -6.70 7.16 -27.68
C GLU A 180 -7.71 8.10 -27.01
N LYS A 181 -7.27 8.84 -25.98
CA LYS A 181 -8.07 9.80 -25.19
C LYS A 181 -9.16 9.20 -24.30
N ASN A 182 -9.47 7.91 -24.39
CA ASN A 182 -10.36 7.28 -23.42
C ASN A 182 -9.62 6.92 -22.14
N GLU A 183 -10.34 6.87 -21.02
CA GLU A 183 -9.84 6.33 -19.76
C GLU A 183 -10.22 4.85 -19.67
N VAL A 184 -9.25 4.04 -19.25
CA VAL A 184 -9.51 2.65 -18.86
C VAL A 184 -9.37 2.52 -17.36
N ILE A 185 -10.38 1.95 -16.72
CA ILE A 185 -10.39 1.67 -15.28
C ILE A 185 -10.14 0.18 -15.08
N LEU A 186 -9.07 -0.14 -14.39
CA LEU A 186 -8.79 -1.48 -13.89
C LEU A 186 -9.07 -1.51 -12.39
N ASN A 187 -9.94 -2.41 -11.96
CA ASN A 187 -10.21 -2.63 -10.55
C ASN A 187 -9.94 -4.09 -10.17
N PHE A 188 -9.15 -4.29 -9.12
CA PHE A 188 -8.78 -5.57 -8.55
C PHE A 188 -9.23 -5.60 -7.09
N LYS A 189 -10.05 -6.59 -6.73
CA LYS A 189 -10.41 -6.84 -5.35
C LYS A 189 -10.14 -8.29 -5.00
N GLY A 190 -9.52 -8.51 -3.85
CA GLY A 190 -9.19 -9.87 -3.47
C GLY A 190 -8.70 -10.00 -2.04
N SER A 191 -8.29 -11.23 -1.74
CA SER A 191 -7.78 -11.58 -0.43
C SER A 191 -6.70 -12.65 -0.53
N LYS A 192 -5.82 -12.69 0.46
CA LYS A 192 -4.88 -13.78 0.68
C LYS A 192 -5.22 -14.42 2.03
N ASN A 193 -5.51 -15.70 1.99
CA ASN A 193 -5.89 -16.43 3.20
C ASN A 193 -4.65 -17.02 3.93
N ARG A 194 -4.89 -17.67 5.07
CA ARG A 194 -3.85 -18.31 5.88
C ARG A 194 -3.08 -19.42 5.17
N ASN A 195 -3.68 -20.04 4.14
CA ASN A 195 -3.08 -21.09 3.33
C ASN A 195 -2.27 -20.52 2.15
N ASN A 196 -1.98 -19.21 2.16
CA ASN A 196 -1.30 -18.49 1.07
C ASN A 196 -2.02 -18.57 -0.29
N GLU A 197 -3.29 -18.96 -0.34
CA GLU A 197 -4.09 -18.87 -1.55
C GLU A 197 -4.44 -17.41 -1.81
N LEU A 198 -4.16 -16.95 -3.03
CA LEU A 198 -4.58 -15.64 -3.52
C LEU A 198 -5.91 -15.76 -4.24
N VAL A 199 -6.93 -15.11 -3.72
CA VAL A 199 -8.26 -15.05 -4.31
C VAL A 199 -8.48 -13.67 -4.89
N ILE A 200 -8.59 -13.55 -6.21
CA ILE A 200 -9.14 -12.36 -6.86
C ILE A 200 -10.66 -12.53 -6.88
N GLU A 201 -11.34 -11.86 -5.97
CA GLU A 201 -12.80 -11.91 -5.88
C GLU A 201 -13.45 -11.28 -7.10
N THR A 202 -12.92 -10.13 -7.53
CA THR A 202 -13.32 -9.44 -8.75
C THR A 202 -12.12 -8.81 -9.42
N PHE A 203 -12.08 -8.93 -10.75
CA PHE A 203 -11.30 -8.10 -11.64
C PHE A 203 -12.25 -7.45 -12.64
N ASN A 204 -12.20 -6.14 -12.76
CA ASN A 204 -12.99 -5.38 -13.71
C ASN A 204 -12.05 -4.55 -14.59
N LEU A 205 -12.33 -4.56 -15.89
CA LEU A 205 -11.76 -3.63 -16.87
C LEU A 205 -12.95 -2.90 -17.49
N LYS A 206 -12.93 -1.58 -17.46
CA LYS A 206 -13.98 -0.75 -18.03
C LYS A 206 -13.37 0.35 -18.90
N GLU A 207 -13.92 0.52 -20.11
CA GLU A 207 -13.69 1.66 -21.01
C GLU A 207 -15.04 2.08 -21.62
N ASP A 208 -15.50 3.28 -21.32
CA ASP A 208 -16.83 3.77 -21.68
C ASP A 208 -17.95 2.80 -21.25
N GLU A 209 -18.73 2.29 -22.22
CA GLU A 209 -19.81 1.32 -21.99
C GLU A 209 -19.30 -0.14 -21.99
N ASN A 210 -18.07 -0.38 -22.51
CA ASN A 210 -17.52 -1.73 -22.59
C ASN A 210 -16.94 -2.17 -21.27
N TYR A 211 -17.19 -3.40 -20.88
CA TYR A 211 -16.58 -3.96 -19.68
C TYR A 211 -16.17 -5.41 -19.86
N PHE A 212 -15.11 -5.81 -19.16
CA PHE A 212 -14.70 -7.17 -18.97
C PHE A 212 -14.58 -7.44 -17.48
N LYS A 213 -15.20 -8.51 -17.00
CA LYS A 213 -15.24 -8.86 -15.58
C LYS A 213 -14.90 -10.31 -15.37
N ILE A 214 -14.01 -10.56 -14.42
CA ILE A 214 -13.74 -11.89 -13.88
C ILE A 214 -14.26 -11.92 -12.45
N LYS A 215 -14.97 -12.98 -12.07
CA LYS A 215 -15.36 -13.27 -10.70
C LYS A 215 -14.63 -14.52 -10.20
N ARG A 216 -14.07 -14.38 -9.03
CA ARG A 216 -13.43 -15.43 -8.25
C ARG A 216 -12.41 -16.26 -9.01
N LEU A 217 -11.26 -15.67 -9.25
CA LEU A 217 -10.07 -16.34 -9.75
C LEU A 217 -9.18 -16.71 -8.56
N VAL A 218 -8.92 -17.99 -8.37
CA VAL A 218 -8.14 -18.52 -7.25
C VAL A 218 -6.80 -19.01 -7.75
N PHE A 219 -5.73 -18.55 -7.11
CA PHE A 219 -4.36 -19.01 -7.34
C PHE A 219 -3.89 -19.82 -6.14
N ASN A 220 -3.23 -20.95 -6.41
CA ASN A 220 -2.53 -21.72 -5.39
C ASN A 220 -1.19 -21.03 -4.97
N GLU A 221 -0.47 -21.63 -4.03
CA GLU A 221 0.83 -21.15 -3.55
C GLU A 221 1.91 -20.98 -4.66
N LYS A 222 1.77 -21.68 -5.77
CA LYS A 222 2.67 -21.60 -6.94
C LYS A 222 2.20 -20.59 -7.99
N PHE A 223 1.20 -19.73 -7.65
CA PHE A 223 0.56 -18.79 -8.57
C PHE A 223 -0.04 -19.45 -9.83
N GLN A 224 -0.49 -20.69 -9.72
CA GLN A 224 -1.25 -21.38 -10.78
C GLN A 224 -2.74 -21.21 -10.51
N ILE A 225 -3.51 -20.99 -11.57
CA ILE A 225 -4.97 -20.91 -11.47
C ILE A 225 -5.51 -22.27 -11.04
N SER A 226 -6.17 -22.30 -9.89
CA SER A 226 -6.82 -23.49 -9.35
C SER A 226 -8.35 -23.46 -9.54
N LYS A 227 -8.93 -22.25 -9.65
CA LYS A 227 -10.37 -22.07 -9.85
C LYS A 227 -10.67 -20.77 -10.57
N LEU A 228 -11.69 -20.79 -11.42
CA LEU A 228 -12.28 -19.63 -12.07
C LEU A 228 -13.81 -19.85 -12.12
N ASP A 229 -14.59 -18.94 -11.55
CA ASP A 229 -16.05 -19.13 -11.47
C ASP A 229 -16.77 -18.53 -12.69
N GLU A 230 -16.46 -17.28 -13.07
CA GLU A 230 -17.23 -16.59 -14.11
C GLU A 230 -16.38 -15.56 -14.87
N ILE A 231 -16.62 -15.47 -16.17
CA ILE A 231 -16.12 -14.41 -17.06
C ILE A 231 -17.32 -13.78 -17.76
N ASN A 232 -17.44 -12.44 -17.65
CA ASN A 232 -18.44 -11.65 -18.36
C ASN A 232 -17.72 -10.67 -19.29
N LEU A 233 -18.31 -10.48 -20.46
CA LEU A 233 -17.80 -9.63 -21.52
C LEU A 233 -19.01 -8.91 -22.15
N ASP A 234 -18.93 -7.55 -22.23
CA ASP A 234 -19.95 -6.73 -22.86
C ASP A 234 -19.30 -5.57 -23.59
#